data_7dfc0b25fa4637821f246ceb939bf9e9
#
_entry.id   7dfc0b25fa4637821f246ceb939bf9e9
#
_cell.length_a   1.000
_cell.length_b   1.000
_cell.length_c   1.000
_cell.angle_alpha   90.00
_cell.angle_beta   90.00
_cell.angle_gamma   90.00
#
_symmetry.space_group_name_H-M   'P 1'
#
loop_
_entity.id
_entity.type
_entity.pdbx_description
1 polymer ?
#
loop_
_entity_poly.entity_id
_entity_poly.type
_entity_poly.pdbx_seq_one_letter_code
_entity_poly.pdbx_strand_id
1 'polypeptide(L)'
;MSTGHVRHGSRRWVVLGILMLAVVSAVVLDLSPRNLLPPDPSHWERAGEFFSAALSPALDYQDDSVPDSADPILVKGFKGLLLTLRFAVAAMSLAVPTALVLGFLGSSAWWPEPCGPRVKFFLRIVFLGSRVVMSLARSIHELIWALLILSALGVSPLAGMIALAIPFAGTLGKVFAELIDEGNQEAAEVLKATGHRPAQTFLVGILPRAMPDFLTYGFYRFECALRASAVLGFVGIETIGLYIELSHEEFHYREIWTYLYLLIGMVVMADLWGAAIRRKLQAHS
;
A
#
# COMPACT_ATOMS: atom_id res chain seq x y z
N MET A 1 43.38 7.34 4.43
CA MET A 1 42.74 8.55 4.96
C MET A 1 42.64 9.55 3.82
N SER A 2 41.49 9.67 3.20
CA SER A 2 41.19 10.74 2.24
C SER A 2 39.72 11.14 2.50
N THR A 3 39.55 12.20 3.30
CA THR A 3 38.25 12.81 3.59
C THR A 3 37.79 13.54 2.33
N GLY A 4 36.83 12.93 1.64
CA GLY A 4 36.18 13.57 0.51
C GLY A 4 35.44 14.83 0.93
N HIS A 5 35.99 15.99 0.58
CA HIS A 5 35.31 17.28 0.60
C HIS A 5 34.11 17.21 -0.34
N VAL A 6 32.91 16.92 0.20
CA VAL A 6 31.66 17.15 -0.50
C VAL A 6 31.56 18.64 -0.82
N ARG A 7 31.71 18.96 -2.10
CA ARG A 7 31.71 20.34 -2.64
C ARG A 7 30.41 21.06 -2.24
N HIS A 8 30.46 21.97 -1.34
CA HIS A 8 29.37 22.89 -0.94
C HIS A 8 28.72 23.64 -2.11
N GLY A 9 29.41 23.73 -3.25
CA GLY A 9 28.87 24.31 -4.49
C GLY A 9 27.73 23.46 -5.11
N SER A 10 27.81 22.13 -5.09
CA SER A 10 26.81 21.24 -5.68
C SER A 10 25.44 21.39 -4.98
N ARG A 11 25.41 21.55 -3.66
CA ARG A 11 24.17 21.68 -2.89
C ARG A 11 23.38 22.95 -3.22
N ARG A 12 24.09 24.07 -3.49
CA ARG A 12 23.43 25.33 -3.87
C ARG A 12 22.76 25.25 -5.24
N TRP A 13 23.39 24.60 -6.22
CA TRP A 13 22.81 24.39 -7.55
C TRP A 13 21.60 23.46 -7.52
N VAL A 14 21.61 22.42 -6.66
CA VAL A 14 20.45 21.55 -6.47
C VAL A 14 19.28 22.33 -5.84
N VAL A 15 19.55 23.15 -4.81
CA VAL A 15 18.50 23.98 -4.17
C VAL A 15 17.94 24.99 -5.15
N LEU A 16 18.81 25.67 -5.92
CA LEU A 16 18.37 26.62 -6.96
C LEU A 16 17.54 25.91 -8.06
N GLY A 17 17.92 24.70 -8.47
CA GLY A 17 17.16 23.90 -9.42
C GLY A 17 15.77 23.55 -8.89
N ILE A 18 15.66 23.14 -7.63
CA ILE A 18 14.37 22.85 -6.99
C ILE A 18 13.50 24.09 -6.88
N LEU A 19 14.08 25.24 -6.48
CA LEU A 19 13.35 26.50 -6.41
C LEU A 19 12.88 26.97 -7.78
N MET A 20 13.71 26.86 -8.81
CA MET A 20 13.35 27.18 -10.18
C MET A 20 12.21 26.28 -10.68
N LEU A 21 12.29 24.96 -10.42
CA LEU A 21 11.22 24.02 -10.74
C LEU A 21 9.91 24.37 -10.01
N ALA A 22 9.99 24.75 -8.74
CA ALA A 22 8.81 25.17 -7.96
C ALA A 22 8.18 26.44 -8.53
N VAL A 23 9.00 27.45 -8.91
CA VAL A 23 8.50 28.67 -9.54
C VAL A 23 7.87 28.38 -10.92
N VAL A 24 8.54 27.58 -11.74
CA VAL A 24 7.99 27.20 -13.06
C VAL A 24 6.67 26.43 -12.87
N SER A 25 6.61 25.49 -11.92
CA SER A 25 5.39 24.77 -11.59
C SER A 25 4.26 25.68 -11.12
N ALA A 26 4.59 26.67 -10.26
CA ALA A 26 3.62 27.66 -9.81
C ALA A 26 3.06 28.51 -10.96
N VAL A 27 3.92 28.89 -11.90
CA VAL A 27 3.50 29.67 -13.08
C VAL A 27 2.66 28.81 -14.03
N VAL A 28 3.06 27.55 -14.30
CA VAL A 28 2.33 26.65 -15.19
C VAL A 28 0.95 26.28 -14.62
N LEU A 29 0.84 26.14 -13.30
CA LEU A 29 -0.42 25.85 -12.61
C LEU A 29 -1.25 27.12 -12.32
N ASP A 30 -0.79 28.29 -12.81
CA ASP A 30 -1.44 29.60 -12.54
C ASP A 30 -1.73 29.82 -11.04
N LEU A 31 -0.77 29.45 -10.17
CA LEU A 31 -0.86 29.66 -8.72
C LEU A 31 -0.65 31.14 -8.38
N SER A 32 -1.53 32.00 -8.89
CA SER A 32 -1.57 33.39 -8.46
C SER A 32 -2.23 33.49 -7.08
N PRO A 33 -1.92 34.52 -6.27
CA PRO A 33 -2.59 34.71 -4.98
C PRO A 33 -4.14 34.80 -5.09
N ARG A 34 -4.64 35.18 -6.26
CA ARG A 34 -6.07 35.21 -6.53
C ARG A 34 -6.67 33.82 -6.75
N ASN A 35 -5.90 32.88 -7.31
CA ASN A 35 -6.35 31.53 -7.62
C ASN A 35 -6.07 30.55 -6.47
N LEU A 36 -5.27 30.95 -5.47
CA LEU A 36 -5.03 30.18 -4.24
C LEU A 36 -6.18 30.27 -3.23
N LEU A 37 -6.97 31.34 -3.30
CA LEU A 37 -8.14 31.51 -2.46
C LEU A 37 -9.39 31.10 -3.26
N PRO A 38 -10.32 30.33 -2.68
CA PRO A 38 -11.57 30.01 -3.34
C PRO A 38 -12.26 31.33 -3.75
N PRO A 39 -12.68 31.46 -5.01
CA PRO A 39 -13.23 32.72 -5.53
C PRO A 39 -14.60 33.05 -4.94
N ASP A 40 -15.30 32.05 -4.39
CA ASP A 40 -16.64 32.18 -3.85
C ASP A 40 -16.62 32.03 -2.33
N PRO A 41 -17.18 32.98 -1.55
CA PRO A 41 -17.35 32.86 -0.09
C PRO A 41 -18.08 31.59 0.35
N SER A 42 -18.97 31.06 -0.49
CA SER A 42 -19.70 29.80 -0.23
C SER A 42 -18.79 28.57 -0.06
N HIS A 43 -17.58 28.59 -0.61
CA HIS A 43 -16.61 27.51 -0.42
C HIS A 43 -16.05 27.49 1.01
N TRP A 44 -15.88 28.66 1.61
CA TRP A 44 -15.43 28.76 3.01
C TRP A 44 -16.52 28.36 3.99
N GLU A 45 -17.77 28.67 3.69
CA GLU A 45 -18.91 28.24 4.50
C GLU A 45 -19.02 26.71 4.47
N ARG A 46 -19.01 26.09 3.29
CA ARG A 46 -19.03 24.63 3.14
C ARG A 46 -17.83 23.94 3.82
N ALA A 47 -16.64 24.51 3.69
CA ALA A 47 -15.47 23.99 4.41
C ALA A 47 -15.68 24.11 5.93
N GLY A 48 -16.21 25.22 6.41
CA GLY A 48 -16.56 25.42 7.82
C GLY A 48 -17.58 24.40 8.32
N GLU A 49 -18.64 24.16 7.56
CA GLU A 49 -19.66 23.15 7.85
C GLU A 49 -19.06 21.75 7.90
N PHE A 50 -18.25 21.38 6.89
CA PHE A 50 -17.57 20.09 6.86
C PHE A 50 -16.69 19.85 8.09
N PHE A 51 -15.83 20.81 8.45
CA PHE A 51 -14.96 20.64 9.62
C PHE A 51 -15.68 20.76 10.95
N SER A 52 -16.75 21.57 11.05
CA SER A 52 -17.58 21.64 12.25
C SER A 52 -18.34 20.34 12.51
N ALA A 53 -18.76 19.66 11.44
CA ALA A 53 -19.43 18.36 11.51
C ALA A 53 -18.54 17.28 12.16
N ALA A 54 -17.21 17.43 12.11
CA ALA A 54 -16.27 16.55 12.81
C ALA A 54 -16.51 16.50 14.33
N LEU A 55 -16.94 17.62 14.93
CA LEU A 55 -17.20 17.71 16.38
C LEU A 55 -18.52 17.09 16.79
N SER A 56 -19.42 16.84 15.84
CA SER A 56 -20.75 16.31 16.08
C SER A 56 -21.13 15.23 15.05
N PRO A 57 -20.42 14.08 15.05
CA PRO A 57 -20.72 12.99 14.11
C PRO A 57 -22.16 12.51 14.25
N ALA A 58 -22.79 12.10 13.16
CA ALA A 58 -24.16 11.63 13.16
C ALA A 58 -24.25 10.23 13.78
N LEU A 59 -25.20 10.03 14.68
CA LEU A 59 -25.57 8.71 15.21
C LEU A 59 -26.82 8.17 14.51
N ASP A 60 -27.61 9.06 13.91
CA ASP A 60 -28.79 8.78 13.10
C ASP A 60 -28.61 9.40 11.71
N TYR A 61 -29.38 8.91 10.73
CA TYR A 61 -29.35 9.44 9.36
C TYR A 61 -29.73 10.93 9.34
N GLN A 62 -29.08 11.67 8.45
CA GLN A 62 -29.42 13.09 8.22
C GLN A 62 -30.57 13.26 7.22
N ASP A 63 -30.86 12.19 6.47
CA ASP A 63 -31.95 12.14 5.51
C ASP A 63 -33.23 11.58 6.17
N ASP A 64 -34.27 12.39 6.27
CA ASP A 64 -35.57 12.00 6.80
C ASP A 64 -36.34 11.00 5.90
N SER A 65 -35.89 10.78 4.67
CA SER A 65 -36.49 9.83 3.73
C SER A 65 -36.07 8.39 3.99
N VAL A 66 -35.05 8.16 4.83
CA VAL A 66 -34.59 6.83 5.18
C VAL A 66 -35.64 6.09 6.02
N PRO A 67 -36.15 4.92 5.61
CA PRO A 67 -37.15 4.17 6.35
C PRO A 67 -36.67 3.81 7.75
N ASP A 68 -37.58 3.86 8.75
CA ASP A 68 -37.30 3.43 10.14
C ASP A 68 -36.87 1.97 10.26
N SER A 69 -37.10 1.16 9.21
CA SER A 69 -36.66 -0.23 9.12
C SER A 69 -35.22 -0.39 8.63
N ALA A 70 -34.54 0.69 8.24
CA ALA A 70 -33.16 0.65 7.80
C ALA A 70 -32.21 0.32 8.96
N ASP A 71 -31.08 -0.33 8.66
CA ASP A 71 -30.05 -0.58 9.67
C ASP A 71 -29.56 0.77 10.27
N PRO A 72 -29.37 0.88 11.57
CA PRO A 72 -28.76 2.07 12.17
C PRO A 72 -27.42 2.41 11.52
N ILE A 73 -27.09 3.70 11.38
CA ILE A 73 -25.88 4.19 10.69
C ILE A 73 -24.59 3.52 11.17
N LEU A 74 -24.47 3.28 12.49
CA LEU A 74 -23.34 2.59 13.08
C LEU A 74 -23.26 1.11 12.65
N VAL A 75 -24.40 0.43 12.55
CA VAL A 75 -24.47 -0.97 12.11
C VAL A 75 -24.10 -1.07 10.63
N LYS A 76 -24.62 -0.17 9.80
CA LYS A 76 -24.27 -0.06 8.38
C LYS A 76 -22.78 0.23 8.21
N GLY A 77 -22.25 1.21 8.94
CA GLY A 77 -20.82 1.54 8.93
C GLY A 77 -19.95 0.37 9.37
N PHE A 78 -20.35 -0.36 10.43
CA PHE A 78 -19.63 -1.54 10.89
C PHE A 78 -19.66 -2.70 9.88
N LYS A 79 -20.78 -2.93 9.19
CA LYS A 79 -20.87 -3.91 8.09
C LYS A 79 -19.90 -3.56 6.96
N GLY A 80 -19.87 -2.28 6.53
CA GLY A 80 -18.94 -1.78 5.51
C GLY A 80 -17.47 -1.90 5.95
N LEU A 81 -17.20 -1.60 7.22
CA LEU A 81 -15.88 -1.75 7.83
C LEU A 81 -15.41 -3.20 7.82
N LEU A 82 -16.29 -4.14 8.19
CA LEU A 82 -15.99 -5.57 8.17
C LEU A 82 -15.71 -6.07 6.75
N LEU A 83 -16.46 -5.58 5.77
CA LEU A 83 -16.21 -5.91 4.37
C LEU A 83 -14.88 -5.34 3.88
N THR A 84 -14.55 -4.10 4.26
CA THR A 84 -13.24 -3.47 4.01
C THR A 84 -12.10 -4.32 4.56
N LEU A 85 -12.22 -4.79 5.80
CA LEU A 85 -11.25 -5.70 6.43
C LEU A 85 -11.13 -7.03 5.65
N ARG A 86 -12.25 -7.62 5.23
CA ARG A 86 -12.25 -8.87 4.45
C ARG A 86 -11.51 -8.71 3.12
N PHE A 87 -11.69 -7.60 2.41
CA PHE A 87 -10.96 -7.32 1.17
C PHE A 87 -9.46 -7.15 1.42
N ALA A 88 -9.06 -6.44 2.47
CA ALA A 88 -7.66 -6.29 2.83
C ALA A 88 -7.00 -7.64 3.14
N VAL A 89 -7.64 -8.49 3.96
CA VAL A 89 -7.16 -9.84 4.29
C VAL A 89 -7.09 -10.71 3.03
N ALA A 90 -8.15 -10.72 2.21
CA ALA A 90 -8.19 -11.51 0.97
C ALA A 90 -7.11 -11.07 -0.03
N ALA A 91 -6.94 -9.78 -0.24
CA ALA A 91 -5.90 -9.24 -1.11
C ALA A 91 -4.49 -9.61 -0.62
N MET A 92 -4.23 -9.47 0.68
CA MET A 92 -2.93 -9.80 1.26
C MET A 92 -2.66 -11.31 1.26
N SER A 93 -3.69 -12.16 1.42
CA SER A 93 -3.54 -13.60 1.34
C SER A 93 -3.10 -14.08 -0.05
N LEU A 94 -3.43 -13.33 -1.11
CA LEU A 94 -2.96 -13.57 -2.47
C LEU A 94 -1.62 -12.86 -2.74
N ALA A 95 -1.45 -11.62 -2.23
CA ALA A 95 -0.27 -10.81 -2.48
C ALA A 95 0.99 -11.38 -1.82
N VAL A 96 0.92 -11.86 -0.57
CA VAL A 96 2.10 -12.34 0.17
C VAL A 96 2.73 -13.58 -0.48
N PRO A 97 2.01 -14.67 -0.80
CA PRO A 97 2.60 -15.81 -1.49
C PRO A 97 3.17 -15.44 -2.87
N THR A 98 2.44 -14.61 -3.62
CA THR A 98 2.90 -14.12 -4.93
C THR A 98 4.20 -13.30 -4.78
N ALA A 99 4.27 -12.45 -3.77
CA ALA A 99 5.45 -11.65 -3.45
C ALA A 99 6.65 -12.51 -3.03
N LEU A 100 6.43 -13.60 -2.27
CA LEU A 100 7.50 -14.55 -1.91
C LEU A 100 8.08 -15.23 -3.15
N VAL A 101 7.23 -15.66 -4.08
CA VAL A 101 7.68 -16.25 -5.35
C VAL A 101 8.43 -15.21 -6.20
N LEU A 102 7.87 -14.02 -6.37
CA LEU A 102 8.51 -12.95 -7.14
C LEU A 102 9.82 -12.48 -6.48
N GLY A 103 9.86 -12.40 -5.16
CA GLY A 103 11.05 -12.05 -4.38
C GLY A 103 12.16 -13.08 -4.54
N PHE A 104 11.82 -14.37 -4.43
CA PHE A 104 12.74 -15.46 -4.72
C PHE A 104 13.32 -15.39 -6.14
N LEU A 105 12.46 -15.26 -7.15
CA LEU A 105 12.89 -15.17 -8.55
C LEU A 105 13.65 -13.87 -8.86
N GLY A 106 13.32 -12.78 -8.16
CA GLY A 106 13.94 -11.46 -8.30
C GLY A 106 15.21 -11.25 -7.48
N SER A 107 15.69 -12.27 -6.76
CA SER A 107 16.94 -12.27 -5.99
C SER A 107 18.02 -13.09 -6.67
N SER A 108 19.28 -12.75 -6.45
CA SER A 108 20.44 -13.49 -6.92
C SER A 108 21.18 -14.25 -5.80
N ALA A 109 20.83 -14.05 -4.55
CA ALA A 109 21.49 -14.61 -3.38
C ALA A 109 21.54 -16.15 -3.34
N TRP A 110 20.55 -16.83 -3.94
CA TRP A 110 20.41 -18.28 -3.95
C TRP A 110 21.02 -18.96 -5.21
N TRP A 111 21.57 -18.20 -6.16
CA TRP A 111 22.10 -18.77 -7.41
C TRP A 111 23.20 -19.77 -7.14
N PRO A 112 23.24 -20.89 -7.89
CA PRO A 112 24.29 -21.91 -7.74
C PRO A 112 25.67 -21.39 -8.19
N GLU A 113 26.71 -21.74 -7.46
CA GLU A 113 28.09 -21.46 -7.82
C GLU A 113 28.91 -22.74 -7.70
N PRO A 114 29.72 -23.12 -8.72
CA PRO A 114 29.94 -22.46 -10.03
C PRO A 114 28.75 -22.67 -10.97
N CYS A 115 28.38 -21.62 -11.73
CA CYS A 115 27.28 -21.65 -12.68
C CYS A 115 27.75 -21.54 -14.12
N GLY A 116 27.32 -22.48 -14.96
CA GLY A 116 27.65 -22.47 -16.40
C GLY A 116 27.00 -21.26 -17.12
N PRO A 117 27.59 -20.76 -18.23
CA PRO A 117 27.14 -19.53 -18.90
C PRO A 117 25.69 -19.59 -19.38
N ARG A 118 25.22 -20.75 -19.85
CA ARG A 118 23.82 -20.94 -20.28
C ARG A 118 22.85 -20.86 -19.13
N VAL A 119 23.15 -21.46 -17.97
CA VAL A 119 22.34 -21.44 -16.78
C VAL A 119 22.28 -20.01 -16.22
N LYS A 120 23.42 -19.32 -16.15
CA LYS A 120 23.52 -17.93 -15.72
C LYS A 120 22.70 -17.01 -16.62
N PHE A 121 22.68 -17.21 -17.91
CA PHE A 121 21.88 -16.45 -18.86
C PHE A 121 20.38 -16.66 -18.61
N PHE A 122 19.93 -17.90 -18.42
CA PHE A 122 18.53 -18.20 -18.11
C PHE A 122 18.10 -17.59 -16.77
N LEU A 123 18.90 -17.75 -15.72
CA LEU A 123 18.62 -17.13 -14.41
C LEU A 123 18.52 -15.61 -14.50
N ARG A 124 19.36 -14.98 -15.33
CA ARG A 124 19.31 -13.53 -15.55
C ARG A 124 18.02 -13.09 -16.25
N ILE A 125 17.51 -13.88 -17.19
CA ILE A 125 16.21 -13.60 -17.84
C ILE A 125 15.07 -13.69 -16.79
N VAL A 126 15.03 -14.73 -15.98
CA VAL A 126 14.04 -14.92 -14.93
C VAL A 126 14.10 -13.78 -13.90
N PHE A 127 15.31 -13.45 -13.46
CA PHE A 127 15.56 -12.33 -12.55
C PHE A 127 15.06 -10.99 -13.11
N LEU A 128 15.45 -10.65 -14.34
CA LEU A 128 15.01 -9.42 -14.97
C LEU A 128 13.51 -9.42 -15.24
N GLY A 129 12.95 -10.53 -15.70
CA GLY A 129 11.50 -10.68 -15.92
C GLY A 129 10.70 -10.46 -14.63
N SER A 130 11.10 -11.08 -13.53
CA SER A 130 10.41 -10.87 -12.23
C SER A 130 10.56 -9.43 -11.74
N ARG A 131 11.72 -8.79 -11.89
CA ARG A 131 11.93 -7.36 -11.56
C ARG A 131 11.06 -6.43 -12.41
N VAL A 132 10.88 -6.73 -13.70
CA VAL A 132 9.98 -5.99 -14.59
C VAL A 132 8.53 -6.17 -14.15
N VAL A 133 8.08 -7.40 -13.90
CA VAL A 133 6.72 -7.68 -13.41
C VAL A 133 6.44 -6.92 -12.12
N MET A 134 7.33 -7.01 -11.13
CA MET A 134 7.19 -6.27 -9.87
C MET A 134 7.15 -4.75 -10.10
N SER A 135 7.97 -4.24 -11.03
CA SER A 135 8.00 -2.81 -11.34
C SER A 135 6.70 -2.34 -12.00
N LEU A 136 6.17 -3.10 -12.96
CA LEU A 136 4.90 -2.79 -13.62
C LEU A 136 3.72 -2.87 -12.64
N ALA A 137 3.65 -3.90 -11.82
CA ALA A 137 2.56 -4.08 -10.85
C ALA A 137 2.45 -2.91 -9.87
N ARG A 138 3.58 -2.33 -9.43
CA ARG A 138 3.62 -1.21 -8.48
C ARG A 138 3.69 0.18 -9.12
N SER A 139 3.83 0.29 -10.45
CA SER A 139 3.93 1.59 -11.13
C SER A 139 2.58 2.30 -11.25
N ILE A 140 1.51 1.56 -11.13
CA ILE A 140 0.13 2.04 -11.23
C ILE A 140 -0.47 2.04 -9.82
N HIS A 141 -1.16 3.15 -9.48
CA HIS A 141 -1.84 3.29 -8.19
C HIS A 141 -2.99 2.26 -8.05
N GLU A 142 -3.23 1.77 -6.83
CA GLU A 142 -4.24 0.73 -6.55
C GLU A 142 -5.65 1.10 -7.02
N LEU A 143 -6.04 2.37 -6.96
CA LEU A 143 -7.33 2.84 -7.48
C LEU A 143 -7.45 2.62 -9.00
N ILE A 144 -6.38 2.87 -9.75
CA ILE A 144 -6.38 2.66 -11.20
C ILE A 144 -6.44 1.18 -11.52
N TRP A 145 -5.70 0.34 -10.76
CA TRP A 145 -5.85 -1.12 -10.86
C TRP A 145 -7.28 -1.56 -10.57
N ALA A 146 -7.94 -0.99 -9.55
CA ALA A 146 -9.33 -1.29 -9.26
C ALA A 146 -10.24 -0.94 -10.45
N LEU A 147 -10.13 0.27 -11.01
CA LEU A 147 -10.89 0.69 -12.18
C LEU A 147 -10.68 -0.24 -13.37
N LEU A 148 -9.43 -0.60 -13.69
CA LEU A 148 -9.10 -1.47 -14.83
C LEU A 148 -9.68 -2.88 -14.66
N ILE A 149 -9.46 -3.48 -13.49
CA ILE A 149 -9.88 -4.87 -13.24
C ILE A 149 -11.40 -4.98 -13.10
N LEU A 150 -12.05 -4.02 -12.39
CA LEU A 150 -13.50 -4.03 -12.28
C LEU A 150 -14.19 -3.72 -13.62
N SER A 151 -13.61 -2.86 -14.45
CA SER A 151 -14.13 -2.63 -15.80
C SER A 151 -13.98 -3.84 -16.71
N ALA A 152 -12.92 -4.64 -16.55
CA ALA A 152 -12.67 -5.82 -17.37
C ALA A 152 -13.45 -7.05 -16.91
N LEU A 153 -13.56 -7.28 -15.59
CA LEU A 153 -14.16 -8.50 -15.00
C LEU A 153 -15.55 -8.26 -14.41
N GLY A 154 -16.03 -7.02 -14.41
CA GLY A 154 -17.25 -6.62 -13.70
C GLY A 154 -17.03 -6.41 -12.21
N VAL A 155 -18.00 -5.76 -11.56
CA VAL A 155 -17.98 -5.49 -10.11
C VAL A 155 -18.24 -6.81 -9.38
N SER A 156 -17.22 -7.38 -8.77
CA SER A 156 -17.28 -8.64 -8.03
C SER A 156 -16.24 -8.69 -6.92
N PRO A 157 -16.46 -9.47 -5.85
CA PRO A 157 -15.49 -9.65 -4.77
C PRO A 157 -14.12 -10.14 -5.27
N LEU A 158 -14.12 -11.05 -6.26
CA LEU A 158 -12.89 -11.58 -6.86
C LEU A 158 -12.10 -10.47 -7.60
N ALA A 159 -12.80 -9.67 -8.39
CA ALA A 159 -12.18 -8.56 -9.12
C ALA A 159 -11.55 -7.54 -8.16
N GLY A 160 -12.25 -7.15 -7.08
CA GLY A 160 -11.72 -6.25 -6.05
C GLY A 160 -10.50 -6.82 -5.34
N MET A 161 -10.52 -8.12 -4.98
CA MET A 161 -9.39 -8.80 -4.37
C MET A 161 -8.15 -8.81 -5.29
N ILE A 162 -8.30 -9.17 -6.57
CA ILE A 162 -7.21 -9.21 -7.56
C ILE A 162 -6.66 -7.80 -7.79
N ALA A 163 -7.53 -6.80 -7.93
CA ALA A 163 -7.16 -5.41 -8.16
C ALA A 163 -6.22 -4.86 -7.08
N LEU A 164 -6.48 -5.19 -5.81
CA LEU A 164 -5.60 -4.82 -4.70
C LEU A 164 -4.36 -5.73 -4.62
N ALA A 165 -4.50 -7.02 -4.89
CA ALA A 165 -3.39 -7.97 -4.74
C ALA A 165 -2.22 -7.66 -5.69
N ILE A 166 -2.47 -7.19 -6.93
CA ILE A 166 -1.45 -6.92 -7.93
C ILE A 166 -0.42 -5.89 -7.44
N PRO A 167 -0.78 -4.63 -7.08
CA PRO A 167 0.20 -3.63 -6.65
C PRO A 167 0.87 -4.02 -5.32
N PHE A 168 0.15 -4.66 -4.41
CA PHE A 168 0.72 -5.14 -3.16
C PHE A 168 1.73 -6.26 -3.39
N ALA A 169 1.45 -7.24 -4.26
CA ALA A 169 2.39 -8.29 -4.63
C ALA A 169 3.67 -7.73 -5.28
N GLY A 170 3.51 -6.74 -6.17
CA GLY A 170 4.66 -6.08 -6.80
C GLY A 170 5.56 -5.34 -5.80
N THR A 171 4.94 -4.63 -4.84
CA THR A 171 5.68 -3.87 -3.85
C THR A 171 6.34 -4.76 -2.80
N LEU A 172 5.60 -5.74 -2.26
CA LEU A 172 6.13 -6.73 -1.33
C LEU A 172 7.23 -7.55 -1.97
N GLY A 173 7.03 -8.03 -3.22
CA GLY A 173 8.00 -8.84 -3.94
C GLY A 173 9.32 -8.13 -4.15
N LYS A 174 9.28 -6.82 -4.48
CA LYS A 174 10.50 -6.01 -4.58
C LYS A 174 11.25 -5.95 -3.25
N VAL A 175 10.56 -5.63 -2.16
CA VAL A 175 11.20 -5.50 -0.85
C VAL A 175 11.69 -6.85 -0.35
N PHE A 176 10.94 -7.93 -0.58
CA PHE A 176 11.39 -9.28 -0.23
C PHE A 176 12.65 -9.68 -1.01
N ALA A 177 12.74 -9.34 -2.30
CA ALA A 177 13.97 -9.58 -3.08
C ALA A 177 15.16 -8.81 -2.52
N GLU A 178 14.96 -7.55 -2.10
CA GLU A 178 16.02 -6.72 -1.49
C GLU A 178 16.45 -7.29 -0.12
N LEU A 179 15.50 -7.67 0.73
CA LEU A 179 15.80 -8.30 2.02
C LEU A 179 16.54 -9.65 1.87
N ILE A 180 16.24 -10.42 0.80
CA ILE A 180 16.96 -11.65 0.48
C ILE A 180 18.39 -11.33 0.03
N ASP A 181 18.59 -10.33 -0.82
CA ASP A 181 19.90 -9.98 -1.36
C ASP A 181 20.81 -9.29 -0.33
N GLU A 182 20.26 -8.46 0.58
CA GLU A 182 20.98 -7.67 1.59
C GLU A 182 21.15 -8.40 2.93
N GLY A 183 20.38 -9.46 3.16
CA GLY A 183 20.41 -10.23 4.41
C GLY A 183 21.76 -10.95 4.62
N ASN A 184 22.01 -11.43 5.86
CA ASN A 184 23.21 -12.21 6.17
C ASN A 184 23.24 -13.50 5.35
N GLN A 185 24.22 -13.60 4.47
CA GLN A 185 24.41 -14.70 3.51
C GLN A 185 25.24 -15.86 4.05
N GLU A 186 25.84 -15.78 5.26
CA GLU A 186 26.75 -16.81 5.79
C GLU A 186 26.18 -18.24 5.75
N ALA A 187 24.92 -18.42 6.19
CA ALA A 187 24.28 -19.74 6.15
C ALA A 187 24.03 -20.21 4.71
N ALA A 188 23.70 -19.29 3.80
CA ALA A 188 23.50 -19.60 2.39
C ALA A 188 24.82 -20.01 1.73
N GLU A 189 25.93 -19.35 2.05
CA GLU A 189 27.26 -19.69 1.55
C GLU A 189 27.73 -21.07 2.01
N VAL A 190 27.54 -21.40 3.30
CA VAL A 190 27.84 -22.74 3.83
C VAL A 190 27.01 -23.81 3.13
N LEU A 191 25.70 -23.59 2.93
CA LEU A 191 24.84 -24.54 2.25
C LEU A 191 25.21 -24.70 0.76
N LYS A 192 25.60 -23.62 0.07
CA LYS A 192 26.12 -23.66 -1.30
C LYS A 192 27.43 -24.45 -1.37
N ALA A 193 28.35 -24.19 -0.45
CA ALA A 193 29.66 -24.89 -0.40
C ALA A 193 29.51 -26.40 -0.16
N THR A 194 28.46 -26.83 0.55
CA THR A 194 28.16 -28.26 0.78
C THR A 194 27.30 -28.89 -0.32
N GLY A 195 27.06 -28.17 -1.44
CA GLY A 195 26.37 -28.69 -2.62
C GLY A 195 24.85 -28.79 -2.51
N HIS A 196 24.23 -28.07 -1.61
CA HIS A 196 22.76 -28.03 -1.50
C HIS A 196 22.12 -27.39 -2.75
N ARG A 197 20.88 -27.83 -3.06
CA ARG A 197 20.12 -27.28 -4.17
C ARG A 197 19.70 -25.83 -3.86
N PRO A 198 19.56 -24.97 -4.89
CA PRO A 198 19.17 -23.56 -4.72
C PRO A 198 17.91 -23.36 -3.86
N ALA A 199 16.88 -24.19 -4.06
CA ALA A 199 15.65 -24.14 -3.26
C ALA A 199 15.90 -24.50 -1.78
N GLN A 200 16.78 -25.46 -1.50
CA GLN A 200 17.14 -25.82 -0.11
C GLN A 200 17.93 -24.70 0.56
N THR A 201 18.88 -24.09 -0.15
CA THR A 201 19.63 -22.91 0.31
C THR A 201 18.69 -21.77 0.67
N PHE A 202 17.70 -21.51 -0.17
CA PHE A 202 16.70 -20.50 0.10
C PHE A 202 15.82 -20.84 1.31
N LEU A 203 15.18 -22.03 1.31
CA LEU A 203 14.20 -22.42 2.32
C LEU A 203 14.80 -22.60 3.72
N VAL A 204 16.04 -23.10 3.80
CA VAL A 204 16.68 -23.45 5.09
C VAL A 204 17.69 -22.37 5.51
N GLY A 205 18.40 -21.76 4.57
CA GLY A 205 19.45 -20.79 4.87
C GLY A 205 18.97 -19.34 4.93
N ILE A 206 18.14 -18.92 3.97
CA ILE A 206 17.76 -17.51 3.79
C ILE A 206 16.40 -17.21 4.40
N LEU A 207 15.36 -17.97 4.04
CA LEU A 207 13.98 -17.69 4.41
C LEU A 207 13.76 -17.58 5.91
N PRO A 208 14.26 -18.49 6.78
CA PRO A 208 14.02 -18.39 8.22
C PRO A 208 14.62 -17.12 8.84
N ARG A 209 15.76 -16.68 8.31
CA ARG A 209 16.46 -15.47 8.79
C ARG A 209 15.79 -14.18 8.31
N ALA A 210 15.25 -14.17 7.10
CA ALA A 210 14.52 -13.04 6.53
C ALA A 210 13.06 -12.96 7.03
N MET A 211 12.53 -14.03 7.64
CA MET A 211 11.12 -14.12 8.06
C MET A 211 10.68 -12.98 9.01
N PRO A 212 11.44 -12.58 10.04
CA PRO A 212 11.07 -11.47 10.90
C PRO A 212 10.90 -10.15 10.13
N ASP A 213 11.76 -9.90 9.14
CA ASP A 213 11.71 -8.70 8.32
C ASP A 213 10.55 -8.76 7.32
N PHE A 214 10.30 -9.93 6.72
CA PHE A 214 9.13 -10.16 5.86
C PHE A 214 7.83 -9.94 6.61
N LEU A 215 7.71 -10.45 7.82
CA LEU A 215 6.53 -10.26 8.66
C LEU A 215 6.39 -8.79 9.06
N THR A 216 7.47 -8.14 9.47
CA THR A 216 7.47 -6.73 9.84
C THR A 216 6.96 -5.85 8.70
N TYR A 217 7.50 -6.05 7.50
CA TYR A 217 7.08 -5.30 6.32
C TYR A 217 5.68 -5.72 5.83
N GLY A 218 5.34 -6.99 5.95
CA GLY A 218 4.01 -7.52 5.64
C GLY A 218 2.91 -6.88 6.49
N PHE A 219 3.11 -6.73 7.79
CA PHE A 219 2.17 -6.03 8.69
C PHE A 219 2.03 -4.54 8.33
N TYR A 220 3.12 -3.86 8.03
CA TYR A 220 3.07 -2.49 7.54
C TYR A 220 2.25 -2.38 6.25
N ARG A 221 2.43 -3.32 5.32
CA ARG A 221 1.65 -3.33 4.07
C ARG A 221 0.20 -3.74 4.26
N PHE A 222 -0.09 -4.57 5.24
CA PHE A 222 -1.47 -4.89 5.61
C PHE A 222 -2.25 -3.64 6.07
N GLU A 223 -1.63 -2.78 6.87
CA GLU A 223 -2.21 -1.48 7.26
C GLU A 223 -2.52 -0.60 6.03
N CYS A 224 -1.58 -0.55 5.06
CA CYS A 224 -1.84 0.14 3.79
C CYS A 224 -2.99 -0.51 3.00
N ALA A 225 -3.10 -1.85 3.02
CA ALA A 225 -4.17 -2.57 2.34
C ALA A 225 -5.56 -2.29 2.95
N LEU A 226 -5.65 -2.04 4.25
CA LEU A 226 -6.90 -1.63 4.89
C LEU A 226 -7.41 -0.30 4.32
N ARG A 227 -6.54 0.68 4.17
CA ARG A 227 -6.90 1.98 3.58
C ARG A 227 -7.24 1.85 2.09
N ALA A 228 -6.44 1.10 1.34
CA ALA A 228 -6.70 0.85 -0.07
C ALA A 228 -8.00 0.08 -0.31
N SER A 229 -8.38 -0.85 0.58
CA SER A 229 -9.63 -1.59 0.44
C SER A 229 -10.87 -0.71 0.70
N ALA A 230 -10.78 0.33 1.54
CA ALA A 230 -11.84 1.30 1.66
C ALA A 230 -12.09 2.05 0.33
N VAL A 231 -11.03 2.35 -0.43
CA VAL A 231 -11.12 3.03 -1.72
C VAL A 231 -11.89 2.23 -2.78
N LEU A 232 -12.04 0.91 -2.64
CA LEU A 232 -12.90 0.10 -3.52
C LEU A 232 -14.37 0.56 -3.50
N GLY A 233 -14.80 1.27 -2.46
CA GLY A 233 -16.12 1.88 -2.39
C GLY A 233 -16.38 2.85 -3.54
N PHE A 234 -15.41 3.68 -3.91
CA PHE A 234 -15.50 4.62 -5.02
C PHE A 234 -15.64 3.96 -6.40
N VAL A 235 -15.50 2.66 -6.49
CA VAL A 235 -15.72 1.88 -7.72
C VAL A 235 -16.89 0.89 -7.59
N GLY A 236 -17.79 1.14 -6.61
CA GLY A 236 -19.07 0.44 -6.48
C GLY A 236 -19.04 -0.85 -5.65
N ILE A 237 -17.98 -1.12 -4.88
CA ILE A 237 -17.97 -2.24 -3.92
C ILE A 237 -18.45 -1.72 -2.55
N GLU A 238 -19.36 -2.42 -1.89
CA GLU A 238 -20.02 -2.03 -0.63
C GLU A 238 -19.08 -1.96 0.59
N THR A 239 -17.88 -1.39 0.41
CA THR A 239 -16.96 -1.10 1.52
C THR A 239 -17.38 0.19 2.23
N ILE A 240 -16.73 0.51 3.35
CA ILE A 240 -17.01 1.75 4.09
C ILE A 240 -16.83 3.01 3.22
N GLY A 241 -15.97 2.94 2.19
CA GLY A 241 -15.75 4.03 1.24
C GLY A 241 -16.97 4.36 0.39
N LEU A 242 -17.81 3.36 0.05
CA LEU A 242 -19.06 3.62 -0.67
C LEU A 242 -20.04 4.48 0.17
N TYR A 243 -20.11 4.20 1.46
CA TYR A 243 -20.98 5.00 2.34
C TYR A 243 -20.48 6.42 2.54
N ILE A 244 -19.14 6.60 2.58
CA ILE A 244 -18.53 7.93 2.59
C ILE A 244 -18.86 8.68 1.29
N GLU A 245 -18.77 8.01 0.14
CA GLU A 245 -19.06 8.60 -1.17
C GLU A 245 -20.55 9.02 -1.29
N LEU A 246 -21.48 8.12 -0.95
CA LEU A 246 -22.92 8.40 -0.99
C LEU A 246 -23.29 9.57 -0.07
N SER A 247 -22.80 9.57 1.17
CA SER A 247 -23.04 10.69 2.09
C SER A 247 -22.37 11.99 1.62
N HIS A 248 -21.28 11.90 0.84
CA HIS A 248 -20.63 13.08 0.26
C HIS A 248 -21.46 13.67 -0.90
N GLU A 249 -22.05 12.84 -1.75
CA GLU A 249 -22.92 13.29 -2.85
C GLU A 249 -24.16 14.03 -2.32
N GLU A 250 -24.67 13.61 -1.16
CA GLU A 250 -25.83 14.21 -0.48
C GLU A 250 -25.47 15.34 0.50
N PHE A 251 -24.17 15.70 0.62
CA PHE A 251 -23.66 16.71 1.56
C PHE A 251 -23.96 16.40 3.04
N HIS A 252 -24.12 15.15 3.39
CA HIS A 252 -24.36 14.69 4.78
C HIS A 252 -23.02 14.61 5.55
N TYR A 253 -22.42 15.75 5.85
CA TYR A 253 -21.06 15.84 6.41
C TYR A 253 -20.90 15.14 7.76
N ARG A 254 -21.94 15.12 8.60
CA ARG A 254 -21.89 14.45 9.91
C ARG A 254 -21.83 12.93 9.78
N GLU A 255 -22.50 12.34 8.77
CA GLU A 255 -22.42 10.92 8.45
C GLU A 255 -21.05 10.54 7.90
N ILE A 256 -20.46 11.38 7.02
CA ILE A 256 -19.10 11.20 6.52
C ILE A 256 -18.13 11.06 7.68
N TRP A 257 -18.20 11.96 8.68
CA TRP A 257 -17.32 11.91 9.83
C TRP A 257 -17.53 10.67 10.70
N THR A 258 -18.76 10.17 10.81
CA THR A 258 -19.06 8.91 11.50
C THR A 258 -18.31 7.74 10.83
N TYR A 259 -18.43 7.60 9.50
CA TYR A 259 -17.75 6.55 8.75
C TYR A 259 -16.22 6.73 8.75
N LEU A 260 -15.71 7.95 8.68
CA LEU A 260 -14.29 8.26 8.81
C LEU A 260 -13.74 7.86 10.18
N TYR A 261 -14.43 8.16 11.26
CA TYR A 261 -14.00 7.75 12.61
C TYR A 261 -13.97 6.24 12.78
N LEU A 262 -14.93 5.53 12.21
CA LEU A 262 -14.92 4.06 12.18
C LEU A 262 -13.71 3.53 11.41
N LEU A 263 -13.42 4.10 10.24
CA LEU A 263 -12.25 3.72 9.43
C LEU A 263 -10.93 4.02 10.15
N ILE A 264 -10.79 5.22 10.70
CA ILE A 264 -9.61 5.62 11.49
C ILE A 264 -9.41 4.67 12.68
N GLY A 265 -10.48 4.38 13.41
CA GLY A 265 -10.44 3.44 14.54
C GLY A 265 -9.93 2.05 14.12
N MET A 266 -10.40 1.52 12.99
CA MET A 266 -9.92 0.24 12.45
C MET A 266 -8.44 0.29 12.10
N VAL A 267 -8.00 1.34 11.40
CA VAL A 267 -6.58 1.48 11.00
C VAL A 267 -5.68 1.61 12.23
N VAL A 268 -6.07 2.42 13.22
CA VAL A 268 -5.32 2.56 14.47
C VAL A 268 -5.24 1.23 15.24
N MET A 269 -6.34 0.48 15.32
CA MET A 269 -6.32 -0.85 15.96
C MET A 269 -5.39 -1.81 15.22
N ALA A 270 -5.40 -1.81 13.90
CA ALA A 270 -4.52 -2.64 13.09
C ALA A 270 -3.04 -2.27 13.27
N ASP A 271 -2.71 -0.96 13.33
CA ASP A 271 -1.35 -0.48 13.58
C ASP A 271 -0.85 -0.88 15.00
N LEU A 272 -1.68 -0.68 16.02
CA LEU A 272 -1.35 -1.09 17.39
C LEU A 272 -1.12 -2.60 17.49
N TRP A 273 -1.96 -3.39 16.84
CA TRP A 273 -1.80 -4.84 16.77
C TRP A 273 -0.52 -5.24 16.03
N GLY A 274 -0.26 -4.65 14.87
CA GLY A 274 0.96 -4.85 14.10
C GLY A 274 2.22 -4.45 14.89
N ALA A 275 2.19 -3.32 15.61
CA ALA A 275 3.28 -2.88 16.46
C ALA A 275 3.54 -3.85 17.64
N ALA A 276 2.49 -4.44 18.22
CA ALA A 276 2.62 -5.42 19.29
C ALA A 276 3.28 -6.73 18.80
N ILE A 277 2.94 -7.18 17.59
CA ILE A 277 3.55 -8.36 16.97
C ILE A 277 5.02 -8.10 16.62
N ARG A 278 5.33 -6.97 15.98
CA ARG A 278 6.72 -6.60 15.64
C ARG A 278 7.64 -6.56 16.86
N ARG A 279 7.17 -5.99 17.98
CA ARG A 279 7.94 -5.98 19.24
C ARG A 279 8.25 -7.38 19.75
N LYS A 280 7.30 -8.33 19.65
CA LYS A 280 7.54 -9.72 20.03
C LYS A 280 8.54 -10.43 19.12
N LEU A 281 8.47 -10.19 17.81
CA LEU A 281 9.40 -10.78 16.84
C LEU A 281 10.84 -10.30 17.06
N GLN A 282 11.04 -8.99 17.30
CA GLN A 282 12.35 -8.40 17.57
C GLN A 282 12.96 -8.81 18.93
N ALA A 283 12.14 -9.18 19.90
CA ALA A 283 12.63 -9.66 21.19
C ALA A 283 13.17 -11.10 21.16
N HIS A 284 12.94 -11.83 20.07
CA HIS A 284 13.36 -13.23 19.88
C HIS A 284 14.44 -13.41 18.79
N SER A 285 14.81 -12.34 18.08
CA SER A 285 15.91 -12.26 17.12
C SER A 285 17.19 -11.69 17.77
#